data_2b4d2de9d13193413106faef339a48dc
#
_entry.id   2b4d2de9d13193413106faef339a48dc
#
_cell.length_a   1.000
_cell.length_b   1.000
_cell.length_c   1.000
_cell.angle_alpha   90.00
_cell.angle_beta   90.00
_cell.angle_gamma   90.00
#
_symmetry.space_group_name_H-M   'P 1'
#
loop_
_entity.id
_entity.type
_entity.pdbx_description
1 polymer ?
#
loop_
_entity_poly.entity_id
_entity_poly.type
_entity_poly.pdbx_seq_one_letter_code
_entity_poly.pdbx_strand_id
1 'polypeptide(L)'
;MQPLDPQPALIDRAYEQLVEAIADGTLAPGQRIRQEELGRALGVSRQPISHALQLLKQQKLVEERGRRGLIVSEIDPNRVRDLYQVRSVLDALAARLAAEHVARGAVAAQPRQTAERALEAGLALPPDAPVLAFIQAEVAFHTALYRLSGNQAIEDTVAAQWPHLKRSMGAVLEDPGQRPLVWAEHREILRRVLAGDPAGAERAASGHTDRAGAETARRLSQSSSST
;
A
#
# COMPACT_ATOMS: atom_id res chain seq x y z
N MET A 1 -0.91 -34.97 16.57
CA MET A 1 -0.49 -34.00 15.54
C MET A 1 0.93 -34.38 15.12
N GLN A 2 1.16 -34.59 13.82
CA GLN A 2 2.52 -34.83 13.29
C GLN A 2 3.25 -33.49 13.13
N PRO A 3 4.60 -33.47 13.22
CA PRO A 3 5.38 -32.26 12.96
C PRO A 3 5.12 -31.74 11.54
N LEU A 4 4.94 -30.44 11.40
CA LEU A 4 4.85 -29.79 10.11
C LEU A 4 6.26 -29.57 9.56
N ASP A 5 6.42 -29.71 8.24
CA ASP A 5 7.66 -29.48 7.50
C ASP A 5 8.11 -28.01 7.64
N PRO A 6 9.42 -27.69 7.80
CA PRO A 6 9.94 -26.33 7.80
C PRO A 6 9.82 -25.57 6.45
N GLN A 7 9.32 -26.19 5.39
CA GLN A 7 9.06 -25.55 4.11
C GLN A 7 8.12 -24.32 4.14
N PRO A 8 7.13 -24.16 5.03
CA PRO A 8 6.29 -22.96 5.10
C PRO A 8 7.08 -21.65 5.12
N ALA A 9 8.15 -21.57 5.90
CA ALA A 9 8.98 -20.36 6.02
C ALA A 9 9.65 -19.92 4.69
N LEU A 10 9.98 -20.84 3.78
CA LEU A 10 10.53 -20.50 2.47
C LEU A 10 9.44 -20.06 1.49
N ILE A 11 8.25 -20.62 1.58
CA ILE A 11 7.09 -20.21 0.78
C ILE A 11 6.68 -18.79 1.15
N ASP A 12 6.56 -18.50 2.44
CA ASP A 12 6.18 -17.18 2.94
C ASP A 12 7.21 -16.11 2.52
N ARG A 13 8.50 -16.40 2.69
CA ARG A 13 9.58 -15.49 2.26
C ARG A 13 9.60 -15.28 0.75
N ALA A 14 9.40 -16.32 -0.05
CA ALA A 14 9.32 -16.20 -1.50
C ALA A 14 8.09 -15.37 -1.90
N TYR A 15 6.95 -15.60 -1.26
CA TYR A 15 5.73 -14.84 -1.47
C TYR A 15 5.94 -13.35 -1.14
N GLU A 16 6.48 -13.01 0.04
CA GLU A 16 6.76 -11.64 0.45
C GLU A 16 7.69 -10.91 -0.54
N GLN A 17 8.78 -11.56 -0.96
CA GLN A 17 9.71 -11.00 -1.93
C GLN A 17 9.05 -10.75 -3.30
N LEU A 18 8.21 -11.67 -3.77
CA LEU A 18 7.49 -11.51 -5.03
C LEU A 18 6.40 -10.44 -4.96
N VAL A 19 5.68 -10.35 -3.81
CA VAL A 19 4.71 -9.27 -3.55
C VAL A 19 5.41 -7.90 -3.63
N GLU A 20 6.56 -7.75 -2.97
CA GLU A 20 7.29 -6.49 -2.96
C GLU A 20 7.83 -6.15 -4.36
N ALA A 21 8.40 -7.13 -5.07
CA ALA A 21 8.89 -6.94 -6.45
C ALA A 21 7.77 -6.53 -7.43
N ILE A 22 6.54 -7.00 -7.21
CA ILE A 22 5.38 -6.58 -8.01
C ILE A 22 4.92 -5.18 -7.57
N ALA A 23 4.96 -4.90 -6.26
CA ALA A 23 4.47 -3.64 -5.71
C ALA A 23 5.38 -2.45 -6.06
N ASP A 24 6.70 -2.67 -6.14
CA ASP A 24 7.69 -1.64 -6.49
C ASP A 24 7.99 -1.55 -8.00
N GLY A 25 7.39 -2.45 -8.80
CA GLY A 25 7.53 -2.46 -10.26
C GLY A 25 8.78 -3.20 -10.77
N THR A 26 9.60 -3.81 -9.91
CA THR A 26 10.71 -4.70 -10.33
C THR A 26 10.20 -5.83 -11.22
N LEU A 27 9.01 -6.36 -10.89
CA LEU A 27 8.22 -7.21 -11.77
C LEU A 27 7.08 -6.35 -12.35
N ALA A 28 7.26 -5.87 -13.57
CA ALA A 28 6.36 -4.90 -14.18
C ALA A 28 4.99 -5.52 -14.60
N PRO A 29 3.90 -4.73 -14.63
CA PRO A 29 2.63 -5.18 -15.20
C PRO A 29 2.79 -5.76 -16.62
N GLY A 30 2.12 -6.87 -16.90
CA GLY A 30 2.22 -7.59 -18.18
C GLY A 30 3.51 -8.42 -18.34
N GLN A 31 4.48 -8.29 -17.45
CA GLN A 31 5.73 -9.05 -17.52
C GLN A 31 5.45 -10.54 -17.35
N ARG A 32 6.05 -11.34 -18.24
CA ARG A 32 5.99 -12.81 -18.17
C ARG A 32 6.80 -13.32 -16.97
N ILE A 33 6.19 -14.21 -16.19
CA ILE A 33 6.82 -14.87 -15.06
C ILE A 33 7.35 -16.23 -15.46
N ARG A 34 8.64 -16.46 -15.19
CA ARG A 34 9.32 -17.74 -15.38
C ARG A 34 9.80 -18.27 -14.04
N GLN A 35 9.17 -19.34 -13.57
CA GLN A 35 9.44 -19.92 -12.23
C GLN A 35 10.92 -20.27 -12.02
N GLU A 36 11.63 -20.71 -13.08
CA GLU A 36 13.05 -21.07 -13.01
C GLU A 36 13.95 -19.85 -12.80
N GLU A 37 13.60 -18.71 -13.44
CA GLU A 37 14.33 -17.44 -13.26
C GLU A 37 14.15 -16.91 -11.84
N LEU A 38 12.90 -16.94 -11.32
CA LEU A 38 12.60 -16.52 -9.95
C LEU A 38 13.28 -17.45 -8.91
N GLY A 39 13.25 -18.76 -9.13
CA GLY A 39 13.94 -19.72 -8.25
C GLY A 39 15.43 -19.46 -8.17
N ARG A 40 16.09 -19.19 -9.32
CA ARG A 40 17.51 -18.81 -9.36
C ARG A 40 17.79 -17.48 -8.66
N ALA A 41 16.95 -16.47 -8.91
CA ALA A 41 17.12 -15.14 -8.32
C ALA A 41 16.99 -15.17 -6.79
N LEU A 42 16.05 -15.97 -6.27
CA LEU A 42 15.80 -16.09 -4.82
C LEU A 42 16.60 -17.20 -4.13
N GLY A 43 17.39 -17.97 -4.88
CA GLY A 43 18.20 -19.07 -4.33
C GLY A 43 17.36 -20.23 -3.75
N VAL A 44 16.17 -20.47 -4.31
CA VAL A 44 15.24 -21.51 -3.84
C VAL A 44 14.85 -22.47 -4.97
N SER A 45 14.35 -23.67 -4.59
CA SER A 45 13.85 -24.64 -5.56
C SER A 45 12.54 -24.15 -6.20
N ARG A 46 12.10 -24.85 -7.24
CA ARG A 46 10.87 -24.52 -7.98
C ARG A 46 9.59 -24.61 -7.14
N GLN A 47 9.57 -25.49 -6.15
CA GLN A 47 8.35 -25.76 -5.35
C GLN A 47 7.87 -24.56 -4.54
N PRO A 48 8.68 -23.87 -3.68
CA PRO A 48 8.22 -22.68 -2.96
C PRO A 48 7.80 -21.56 -3.90
N ILE A 49 8.46 -21.38 -5.06
CA ILE A 49 8.02 -20.40 -6.07
C ILE A 49 6.63 -20.73 -6.61
N SER A 50 6.37 -22.00 -6.94
CA SER A 50 5.07 -22.42 -7.45
C SER A 50 3.94 -22.14 -6.45
N HIS A 51 4.16 -22.41 -5.16
CA HIS A 51 3.18 -22.12 -4.11
C HIS A 51 2.99 -20.61 -3.91
N ALA A 52 4.06 -19.83 -3.86
CA ALA A 52 3.98 -18.38 -3.76
C ALA A 52 3.19 -17.76 -4.94
N LEU A 53 3.41 -18.26 -6.17
CA LEU A 53 2.67 -17.82 -7.35
C LEU A 53 1.18 -18.19 -7.30
N GLN A 54 0.81 -19.30 -6.67
CA GLN A 54 -0.61 -19.63 -6.45
C GLN A 54 -1.28 -18.64 -5.50
N LEU A 55 -0.58 -18.23 -4.41
CA LEU A 55 -1.08 -17.20 -3.49
C LEU A 55 -1.24 -15.85 -4.20
N LEU A 56 -0.24 -15.46 -5.00
CA LEU A 56 -0.31 -14.23 -5.82
C LEU A 56 -1.46 -14.25 -6.84
N LYS A 57 -1.75 -15.43 -7.41
CA LYS A 57 -2.89 -15.62 -8.31
C LYS A 57 -4.24 -15.45 -7.59
N GLN A 58 -4.38 -15.98 -6.37
CA GLN A 58 -5.57 -15.78 -5.54
C GLN A 58 -5.80 -14.30 -5.23
N GLN A 59 -4.73 -13.53 -5.03
CA GLN A 59 -4.76 -12.10 -4.81
C GLN A 59 -4.89 -11.28 -6.10
N LYS A 60 -4.91 -11.91 -7.27
CA LYS A 60 -4.97 -11.24 -8.58
C LYS A 60 -3.77 -10.33 -8.87
N LEU A 61 -2.61 -10.62 -8.28
CA LEU A 61 -1.34 -9.96 -8.57
C LEU A 61 -0.65 -10.57 -9.78
N VAL A 62 -0.95 -11.83 -10.07
CA VAL A 62 -0.54 -12.54 -11.29
C VAL A 62 -1.73 -13.26 -11.90
N GLU A 63 -1.71 -13.45 -13.23
CA GLU A 63 -2.78 -14.11 -13.97
C GLU A 63 -2.24 -14.99 -15.10
N GLU A 64 -3.03 -15.98 -15.52
CA GLU A 64 -2.74 -16.77 -16.73
C GLU A 64 -3.30 -16.07 -17.97
N ARG A 65 -2.44 -15.83 -18.96
CA ARG A 65 -2.83 -15.13 -20.19
C ARG A 65 -2.53 -15.96 -21.44
N GLY A 66 -3.35 -16.96 -21.69
CA GLY A 66 -3.30 -17.81 -22.88
C GLY A 66 -1.89 -18.37 -23.15
N ARG A 67 -1.36 -18.17 -24.37
CA ARG A 67 -0.02 -18.65 -24.76
C ARG A 67 1.14 -17.93 -24.06
N ARG A 68 0.90 -16.78 -23.40
CA ARG A 68 1.93 -16.06 -22.62
C ARG A 68 2.24 -16.73 -21.31
N GLY A 69 1.38 -17.67 -20.86
CA GLY A 69 1.51 -18.33 -19.56
C GLY A 69 1.20 -17.39 -18.41
N LEU A 70 1.94 -17.48 -17.31
CA LEU A 70 1.76 -16.64 -16.13
C LEU A 70 2.43 -15.28 -16.35
N ILE A 71 1.68 -14.21 -16.07
CA ILE A 71 2.15 -12.83 -16.16
C ILE A 71 1.80 -12.06 -14.89
N VAL A 72 2.50 -10.97 -14.62
CA VAL A 72 2.06 -9.96 -13.64
C VAL A 72 0.79 -9.29 -14.18
N SER A 73 -0.27 -9.24 -13.37
CA SER A 73 -1.54 -8.65 -13.80
C SER A 73 -1.38 -7.17 -14.12
N GLU A 74 -2.10 -6.70 -15.14
CA GLU A 74 -2.21 -5.27 -15.42
C GLU A 74 -2.87 -4.51 -14.27
N ILE A 75 -2.65 -3.20 -14.19
CA ILE A 75 -3.32 -2.35 -13.21
C ILE A 75 -4.68 -1.95 -13.79
N ASP A 76 -5.76 -2.44 -13.20
CA ASP A 76 -7.13 -2.11 -13.60
C ASP A 76 -7.59 -0.82 -12.90
N PRO A 77 -7.83 0.29 -13.63
CA PRO A 77 -8.26 1.55 -13.04
C PRO A 77 -9.58 1.45 -12.25
N ASN A 78 -10.52 0.58 -12.69
CA ASN A 78 -11.78 0.37 -12.00
C ASN A 78 -11.55 -0.31 -10.63
N ARG A 79 -10.73 -1.38 -10.63
CA ARG A 79 -10.35 -2.05 -9.37
C ARG A 79 -9.64 -1.09 -8.41
N VAL A 80 -8.74 -0.25 -8.92
CA VAL A 80 -8.05 0.76 -8.11
C VAL A 80 -9.05 1.72 -7.49
N ARG A 81 -10.01 2.24 -8.26
CA ARG A 81 -11.08 3.10 -7.74
C ARG A 81 -11.87 2.43 -6.62
N ASP A 82 -12.28 1.17 -6.81
CA ASP A 82 -13.05 0.42 -5.81
C ASP A 82 -12.23 0.21 -4.52
N LEU A 83 -10.93 -0.08 -4.63
CA LEU A 83 -10.03 -0.20 -3.48
C LEU A 83 -9.88 1.13 -2.72
N TYR A 84 -9.77 2.26 -3.42
CA TYR A 84 -9.71 3.57 -2.79
C TYR A 84 -11.02 3.95 -2.09
N GLN A 85 -12.19 3.56 -2.62
CA GLN A 85 -13.47 3.76 -1.94
C GLN A 85 -13.52 3.03 -0.59
N VAL A 86 -13.08 1.76 -0.55
CA VAL A 86 -13.00 0.99 0.71
C VAL A 86 -11.97 1.62 1.65
N ARG A 87 -10.80 1.97 1.14
CA ARG A 87 -9.74 2.60 1.91
C ARG A 87 -10.18 3.95 2.50
N SER A 88 -10.92 4.76 1.77
CA SER A 88 -11.44 6.05 2.26
C SER A 88 -12.25 5.89 3.55
N VAL A 89 -13.11 4.88 3.62
CA VAL A 89 -13.89 4.58 4.84
C VAL A 89 -12.98 4.11 5.98
N LEU A 90 -11.98 3.29 5.70
CA LEU A 90 -11.04 2.80 6.71
C LEU A 90 -10.11 3.89 7.23
N ASP A 91 -9.58 4.76 6.34
CA ASP A 91 -8.75 5.91 6.71
C ASP A 91 -9.54 6.91 7.56
N ALA A 92 -10.78 7.21 7.19
CA ALA A 92 -11.70 8.07 7.94
C ALA A 92 -11.95 7.51 9.35
N LEU A 93 -12.29 6.22 9.45
CA LEU A 93 -12.50 5.53 10.73
C LEU A 93 -11.25 5.57 11.60
N ALA A 94 -10.07 5.27 11.02
CA ALA A 94 -8.80 5.29 11.75
C ALA A 94 -8.49 6.68 12.31
N ALA A 95 -8.61 7.72 11.48
CA ALA A 95 -8.35 9.09 11.90
C ALA A 95 -9.31 9.54 13.01
N ARG A 96 -10.60 9.21 12.91
CA ARG A 96 -11.60 9.50 13.93
C ARG A 96 -11.26 8.81 15.25
N LEU A 97 -11.03 7.50 15.25
CA LEU A 97 -10.68 6.73 16.44
C LEU A 97 -9.39 7.24 17.09
N ALA A 98 -8.36 7.53 16.30
CA ALA A 98 -7.12 8.10 16.79
C ALA A 98 -7.36 9.45 17.50
N ALA A 99 -8.15 10.33 16.91
CA ALA A 99 -8.51 11.62 17.52
C ALA A 99 -9.35 11.47 18.81
N GLU A 100 -10.27 10.50 18.85
CA GLU A 100 -11.02 10.17 20.07
C GLU A 100 -10.10 9.69 21.20
N HIS A 101 -9.10 8.87 20.89
CA HIS A 101 -8.09 8.42 21.86
C HIS A 101 -7.26 9.59 22.39
N VAL A 102 -6.84 10.51 21.50
CA VAL A 102 -6.11 11.72 21.90
C VAL A 102 -6.98 12.59 22.83
N ALA A 103 -8.23 12.84 22.47
CA ALA A 103 -9.16 13.65 23.28
C ALA A 103 -9.38 13.07 24.69
N ARG A 104 -9.32 11.75 24.84
CA ARG A 104 -9.45 11.06 26.15
C ARG A 104 -8.13 10.96 26.91
N GLY A 105 -7.02 11.43 26.36
CA GLY A 105 -5.68 11.24 26.96
C GLY A 105 -5.21 9.77 26.98
N ALA A 106 -5.80 8.91 26.14
CA ALA A 106 -5.57 7.47 26.12
C ALA A 106 -4.50 7.01 25.12
N VAL A 107 -3.84 7.94 24.43
CA VAL A 107 -2.82 7.62 23.43
C VAL A 107 -1.48 7.34 24.11
N ALA A 108 -0.93 6.14 23.90
CA ALA A 108 0.44 5.84 24.30
C ALA A 108 1.46 6.72 23.54
N ALA A 109 2.55 7.08 24.18
CA ALA A 109 3.56 7.96 23.61
C ALA A 109 4.18 7.38 22.31
N GLN A 110 4.42 6.07 22.27
CA GLN A 110 5.08 5.42 21.14
C GLN A 110 4.28 5.49 19.82
N PRO A 111 3.00 5.11 19.75
CA PRO A 111 2.21 5.25 18.51
C PRO A 111 2.16 6.69 18.00
N ARG A 112 2.00 7.66 18.92
CA ARG A 112 2.01 9.09 18.59
C ARG A 112 3.32 9.50 17.93
N GLN A 113 4.45 9.21 18.58
CA GLN A 113 5.79 9.53 18.04
C GLN A 113 6.04 8.83 16.70
N THR A 114 5.53 7.62 16.51
CA THR A 114 5.66 6.89 15.24
C THR A 114 4.94 7.62 14.11
N ALA A 115 3.72 8.12 14.36
CA ALA A 115 2.95 8.88 13.37
C ALA A 115 3.61 10.24 13.04
N GLU A 116 4.10 10.96 14.07
CA GLU A 116 4.83 12.22 13.89
C GLU A 116 6.11 12.00 13.06
N ARG A 117 6.91 10.99 13.37
CA ARG A 117 8.13 10.64 12.60
C ARG A 117 7.84 10.22 11.18
N ALA A 118 6.76 9.47 10.95
CA ALA A 118 6.37 9.06 9.60
C ALA A 118 6.00 10.27 8.73
N LEU A 119 5.28 11.24 9.28
CA LEU A 119 4.97 12.49 8.61
C LEU A 119 6.26 13.30 8.32
N GLU A 120 7.13 13.47 9.32
CA GLU A 120 8.39 14.22 9.19
C GLU A 120 9.29 13.59 8.11
N ALA A 121 9.41 12.26 8.11
CA ALA A 121 10.20 11.53 7.11
C ALA A 121 9.70 11.78 5.68
N GLY A 122 8.39 11.76 5.47
CA GLY A 122 7.82 12.04 4.16
C GLY A 122 7.98 13.49 3.71
N LEU A 123 7.80 14.43 4.64
CA LEU A 123 8.02 15.87 4.38
C LEU A 123 9.48 16.20 4.10
N ALA A 124 10.43 15.43 4.64
CA ALA A 124 11.87 15.63 4.45
C ALA A 124 12.41 15.01 3.15
N LEU A 125 11.60 14.24 2.41
CA LEU A 125 12.05 13.66 1.15
C LEU A 125 12.38 14.77 0.14
N PRO A 126 13.59 14.73 -0.46
CA PRO A 126 13.96 15.71 -1.47
C PRO A 126 13.06 15.54 -2.72
N PRO A 127 12.80 16.64 -3.47
CA PRO A 127 11.90 16.59 -4.64
C PRO A 127 12.34 15.60 -5.73
N ASP A 128 13.61 15.31 -5.82
CA ASP A 128 14.25 14.39 -6.78
C ASP A 128 14.43 12.96 -6.23
N ALA A 129 13.92 12.68 -5.02
CA ALA A 129 13.96 11.33 -4.49
C ALA A 129 13.20 10.34 -5.42
N PRO A 130 13.63 9.08 -5.48
CA PRO A 130 12.94 8.05 -6.24
C PRO A 130 11.47 7.94 -5.84
N VAL A 131 10.58 7.69 -6.81
CA VAL A 131 9.13 7.53 -6.58
C VAL A 131 8.84 6.47 -5.50
N LEU A 132 9.63 5.40 -5.49
CA LEU A 132 9.52 4.34 -4.49
C LEU A 132 9.69 4.85 -3.05
N ALA A 133 10.57 5.84 -2.82
CA ALA A 133 10.74 6.44 -1.49
C ALA A 133 9.46 7.16 -1.03
N PHE A 134 8.78 7.86 -1.94
CA PHE A 134 7.49 8.48 -1.65
C PHE A 134 6.39 7.45 -1.38
N ILE A 135 6.33 6.37 -2.17
CA ILE A 135 5.38 5.26 -1.93
C ILE A 135 5.61 4.62 -0.56
N GLN A 136 6.86 4.38 -0.18
CA GLN A 136 7.21 3.82 1.13
C GLN A 136 6.81 4.75 2.27
N ALA A 137 7.04 6.05 2.14
CA ALA A 137 6.64 7.05 3.12
C ALA A 137 5.11 7.15 3.27
N GLU A 138 4.35 7.08 2.14
CA GLU A 138 2.88 6.98 2.13
C GLU A 138 2.39 5.79 2.98
N VAL A 139 2.91 4.60 2.69
CA VAL A 139 2.55 3.39 3.43
C VAL A 139 2.90 3.51 4.91
N ALA A 140 4.07 4.07 5.23
CA ALA A 140 4.51 4.26 6.61
C ALA A 140 3.59 5.22 7.39
N PHE A 141 3.19 6.34 6.77
CA PHE A 141 2.28 7.31 7.39
C PHE A 141 0.90 6.70 7.68
N HIS A 142 0.26 6.08 6.69
CA HIS A 142 -1.05 5.48 6.87
C HIS A 142 -1.02 4.32 7.87
N THR A 143 0.00 3.46 7.83
CA THR A 143 0.18 2.39 8.81
C THR A 143 0.33 2.93 10.23
N ALA A 144 1.08 4.02 10.40
CA ALA A 144 1.22 4.68 11.70
C ALA A 144 -0.12 5.27 12.19
N LEU A 145 -0.93 5.83 11.30
CA LEU A 145 -2.28 6.32 11.60
C LEU A 145 -3.21 5.18 12.03
N TYR A 146 -3.17 4.02 11.35
CA TYR A 146 -3.97 2.84 11.73
C TYR A 146 -3.59 2.35 13.13
N ARG A 147 -2.31 2.25 13.45
CA ARG A 147 -1.82 1.88 14.79
C ARG A 147 -2.24 2.90 15.85
N LEU A 148 -2.20 4.19 15.53
CA LEU A 148 -2.66 5.27 16.42
C LEU A 148 -4.16 5.17 16.73
N SER A 149 -4.96 4.61 15.81
CA SER A 149 -6.39 4.35 16.01
C SER A 149 -6.67 3.28 17.07
N GLY A 150 -5.69 2.41 17.37
CA GLY A 150 -5.86 1.27 18.28
C GLY A 150 -6.74 0.14 17.73
N ASN A 151 -7.21 0.23 16.48
CA ASN A 151 -8.04 -0.79 15.84
C ASN A 151 -7.19 -1.64 14.88
N GLN A 152 -6.67 -2.76 15.38
CA GLN A 152 -5.82 -3.66 14.61
C GLN A 152 -6.50 -4.20 13.34
N ALA A 153 -7.82 -4.38 13.35
CA ALA A 153 -8.55 -4.89 12.19
C ALA A 153 -8.47 -3.95 10.97
N ILE A 154 -8.27 -2.65 11.17
CA ILE A 154 -8.04 -1.70 10.06
C ILE A 154 -6.70 -1.99 9.41
N GLU A 155 -5.60 -2.09 10.19
CA GLU A 155 -4.28 -2.40 9.67
C GLU A 155 -4.27 -3.73 8.91
N ASP A 156 -4.85 -4.78 9.50
CA ASP A 156 -4.91 -6.12 8.89
C ASP A 156 -5.71 -6.11 7.57
N THR A 157 -6.82 -5.37 7.52
CA THR A 157 -7.66 -5.27 6.32
C THR A 157 -6.95 -4.55 5.19
N VAL A 158 -6.24 -3.45 5.47
CA VAL A 158 -5.52 -2.69 4.45
C VAL A 158 -4.23 -3.38 4.06
N ALA A 159 -3.57 -4.14 4.93
CA ALA A 159 -2.34 -4.87 4.64
C ALA A 159 -2.46 -5.73 3.38
N ALA A 160 -3.58 -6.43 3.21
CA ALA A 160 -3.85 -7.25 2.02
C ALA A 160 -4.04 -6.43 0.73
N GLN A 161 -4.30 -5.13 0.84
CA GLN A 161 -4.55 -4.24 -0.30
C GLN A 161 -3.30 -3.46 -0.72
N TRP A 162 -2.30 -3.32 0.16
CA TRP A 162 -1.09 -2.54 -0.11
C TRP A 162 -0.39 -2.91 -1.43
N PRO A 163 -0.26 -4.18 -1.83
CA PRO A 163 0.39 -4.51 -3.09
C PRO A 163 -0.29 -3.87 -4.30
N HIS A 164 -1.63 -3.80 -4.31
CA HIS A 164 -2.38 -3.15 -5.38
C HIS A 164 -2.31 -1.62 -5.32
N LEU A 165 -2.39 -1.07 -4.10
CA LEU A 165 -2.33 0.37 -3.88
C LEU A 165 -0.95 0.93 -4.24
N LYS A 166 0.14 0.32 -3.77
CA LYS A 166 1.53 0.72 -4.09
C LYS A 166 1.76 0.80 -5.60
N ARG A 167 1.36 -0.23 -6.35
CA ARG A 167 1.47 -0.27 -7.82
C ARG A 167 0.77 0.90 -8.50
N SER A 168 -0.34 1.36 -7.95
CA SER A 168 -1.13 2.45 -8.52
C SER A 168 -0.66 3.84 -8.11
N MET A 169 -0.01 3.97 -6.94
CA MET A 169 0.44 5.26 -6.40
C MET A 169 1.48 5.95 -7.28
N GLY A 170 2.30 5.17 -7.99
CA GLY A 170 3.27 5.70 -8.95
C GLY A 170 2.62 6.66 -9.97
N ALA A 171 1.43 6.36 -10.45
CA ALA A 171 0.71 7.20 -11.40
C ALA A 171 0.50 8.65 -10.93
N VAL A 172 0.44 8.90 -9.62
CA VAL A 172 0.33 10.25 -9.04
C VAL A 172 1.68 10.77 -8.56
N LEU A 173 2.46 9.93 -7.88
CA LEU A 173 3.70 10.35 -7.22
C LEU A 173 4.88 10.54 -8.19
N GLU A 174 4.78 10.06 -9.43
CA GLU A 174 5.72 10.41 -10.51
C GLU A 174 5.67 11.90 -10.86
N ASP A 175 4.53 12.57 -10.63
CA ASP A 175 4.40 14.02 -10.82
C ASP A 175 4.93 14.78 -9.59
N PRO A 176 6.07 15.48 -9.69
CA PRO A 176 6.62 16.23 -8.56
C PRO A 176 5.68 17.31 -8.02
N GLY A 177 4.74 17.82 -8.85
CA GLY A 177 3.76 18.82 -8.44
C GLY A 177 2.70 18.30 -7.49
N GLN A 178 2.45 16.98 -7.50
CA GLN A 178 1.47 16.34 -6.60
C GLN A 178 2.03 16.09 -5.19
N ARG A 179 3.33 15.84 -5.08
CA ARG A 179 3.97 15.45 -3.81
C ARG A 179 3.76 16.45 -2.67
N PRO A 180 3.95 17.78 -2.86
CA PRO A 180 3.70 18.77 -1.80
C PRO A 180 2.23 18.81 -1.36
N LEU A 181 1.28 18.61 -2.28
CA LEU A 181 -0.15 18.60 -1.98
C LEU A 181 -0.53 17.42 -1.10
N VAL A 182 -0.06 16.23 -1.46
CA VAL A 182 -0.26 15.00 -0.69
C VAL A 182 0.27 15.16 0.73
N TRP A 183 1.49 15.64 0.90
CA TRP A 183 2.09 15.81 2.24
C TRP A 183 1.46 16.95 3.05
N ALA A 184 0.91 17.98 2.41
CA ALA A 184 0.12 19.01 3.09
C ALA A 184 -1.18 18.43 3.66
N GLU A 185 -1.82 17.50 2.94
CA GLU A 185 -3.01 16.80 3.40
C GLU A 185 -2.71 15.85 4.56
N HIS A 186 -1.63 15.08 4.51
CA HIS A 186 -1.18 14.24 5.62
C HIS A 186 -0.90 15.05 6.89
N ARG A 187 -0.26 16.21 6.75
CA ARG A 187 -0.04 17.14 7.87
C ARG A 187 -1.37 17.60 8.48
N GLU A 188 -2.36 17.93 7.68
CA GLU A 188 -3.67 18.34 8.16
C GLU A 188 -4.40 17.20 8.88
N ILE A 189 -4.37 15.97 8.35
CA ILE A 189 -4.93 14.78 9.00
C ILE A 189 -4.30 14.61 10.39
N LEU A 190 -2.99 14.54 10.48
CA LEU A 190 -2.31 14.31 11.76
C LEU A 190 -2.52 15.48 12.72
N ARG A 191 -2.54 16.73 12.24
CA ARG A 191 -2.85 17.89 13.04
C ARG A 191 -4.24 17.81 13.70
N ARG A 192 -5.26 17.38 12.95
CA ARG A 192 -6.62 17.17 13.46
C ARG A 192 -6.68 16.05 14.50
N VAL A 193 -6.00 14.93 14.20
CA VAL A 193 -5.88 13.81 15.13
C VAL A 193 -5.27 14.27 16.45
N LEU A 194 -4.11 14.95 16.40
CA LEU A 194 -3.40 15.39 17.61
C LEU A 194 -4.10 16.52 18.37
N ALA A 195 -4.99 17.26 17.70
CA ALA A 195 -5.87 18.23 18.33
C ALA A 195 -7.08 17.59 19.05
N GLY A 196 -7.28 16.26 18.91
CA GLY A 196 -8.46 15.59 19.47
C GLY A 196 -9.75 16.06 18.78
N ASP A 197 -9.74 16.31 17.48
CA ASP A 197 -10.88 16.69 16.63
C ASP A 197 -11.35 15.51 15.77
N PRO A 198 -12.19 14.60 16.27
CA PRO A 198 -12.58 13.38 15.56
C PRO A 198 -13.28 13.67 14.24
N ALA A 199 -14.23 14.61 14.22
CA ALA A 199 -14.99 14.94 13.02
C ALA A 199 -14.11 15.63 11.94
N GLY A 200 -13.17 16.48 12.36
CA GLY A 200 -12.20 17.10 11.46
C GLY A 200 -11.20 16.12 10.90
N ALA A 201 -10.71 15.20 11.73
CA ALA A 201 -9.77 14.13 11.31
C ALA A 201 -10.41 13.18 10.30
N GLU A 202 -11.65 12.73 10.57
CA GLU A 202 -12.45 11.90 9.67
C GLU A 202 -12.60 12.52 8.29
N ARG A 203 -13.07 13.79 8.23
CA ARG A 203 -13.24 14.51 6.95
C ARG A 203 -11.93 14.75 6.22
N ALA A 204 -10.87 15.07 6.95
CA ALA A 204 -9.55 15.28 6.32
C ALA A 204 -9.01 13.98 5.70
N ALA A 205 -9.14 12.85 6.40
CA ALA A 205 -8.67 11.55 5.92
C ALA A 205 -9.48 11.05 4.72
N SER A 206 -10.83 11.06 4.79
CA SER A 206 -11.67 10.67 3.66
C SER A 206 -11.43 11.56 2.44
N GLY A 207 -11.39 12.87 2.62
CA GLY A 207 -11.17 13.82 1.53
C GLY A 207 -9.80 13.64 0.84
N HIS A 208 -8.74 13.34 1.61
CA HIS A 208 -7.44 12.97 1.06
C HIS A 208 -7.53 11.71 0.19
N THR A 209 -8.06 10.62 0.75
CA THR A 209 -8.10 9.31 0.08
C THR A 209 -9.01 9.33 -1.15
N ASP A 210 -10.14 10.04 -1.11
CA ASP A 210 -11.05 10.21 -2.24
C ASP A 210 -10.37 10.96 -3.40
N ARG A 211 -9.65 12.06 -3.10
CA ARG A 211 -8.89 12.80 -4.13
C ARG A 211 -7.76 11.96 -4.73
N ALA A 212 -6.99 11.27 -3.87
CA ALA A 212 -5.92 10.39 -4.32
C ALA A 212 -6.45 9.28 -5.23
N GLY A 213 -7.57 8.65 -4.86
CA GLY A 213 -8.22 7.60 -5.65
C GLY A 213 -8.73 8.10 -7.00
N ALA A 214 -9.41 9.25 -7.02
CA ALA A 214 -9.92 9.86 -8.24
C ALA A 214 -8.77 10.23 -9.21
N GLU A 215 -7.71 10.85 -8.71
CA GLU A 215 -6.56 11.25 -9.53
C GLU A 215 -5.79 10.03 -10.04
N THR A 216 -5.59 9.00 -9.20
CA THR A 216 -4.93 7.76 -9.60
C THR A 216 -5.72 7.06 -10.72
N ALA A 217 -7.03 6.88 -10.55
CA ALA A 217 -7.86 6.24 -11.56
C ALA A 217 -7.89 7.01 -12.88
N ARG A 218 -7.95 8.35 -12.81
CA ARG A 218 -7.92 9.23 -13.99
C ARG A 218 -6.62 9.04 -14.78
N ARG A 219 -5.45 9.09 -14.12
CA ARG A 219 -4.14 8.96 -14.78
C ARG A 219 -3.95 7.58 -15.39
N LEU A 220 -4.33 6.52 -14.68
CA LEU A 220 -4.26 5.14 -15.20
C LEU A 220 -5.13 4.95 -16.45
N SER A 221 -6.33 5.55 -16.48
CA SER A 221 -7.21 5.47 -17.65
C SER A 221 -6.62 6.19 -18.87
N GLN A 222 -5.92 7.31 -18.67
CA GLN A 222 -5.26 8.05 -19.77
C GLN A 222 -4.08 7.28 -20.34
N SER A 223 -3.27 6.65 -19.49
CA SER A 223 -2.12 5.84 -19.93
C SER A 223 -2.55 4.62 -20.74
N SER A 224 -3.70 4.00 -20.38
CA SER A 224 -4.25 2.84 -21.11
C SER A 224 -4.81 3.19 -22.49
N SER A 225 -5.18 4.46 -22.73
CA SER A 225 -5.73 4.93 -24.01
C SER A 225 -4.65 5.35 -25.01
N SER A 226 -3.39 5.43 -24.58
CA SER A 226 -2.24 5.88 -25.40
C SER A 226 -1.37 4.73 -25.92
N THR A 227 -1.74 3.46 -25.64
CA THR A 227 -1.08 2.22 -26.07
C THR A 227 -1.94 1.42 -27.01
#